data_18172a11f62b3b87582b791481f9414b
#
_entry.id   18172a11f62b3b87582b791481f9414b
#
_cell.length_a   1.000
_cell.length_b   1.000
_cell.length_c   1.000
_cell.angle_alpha   90.00
_cell.angle_beta   90.00
_cell.angle_gamma   90.00
#
_symmetry.space_group_name_H-M   'P 1'
#
loop_
_entity.id
_entity.type
_entity.pdbx_description
1 polymer ?
#
loop_
_entity_poly.entity_id
_entity_poly.type
_entity_poly.pdbx_seq_one_letter_code
_entity_poly.pdbx_strand_id
1 'polypeptide(L)'
;MTEYKNAHIIFINRPGVNSEPVEDNFRYEECPAIKETLEDGEVLIQTLYLSVDPALRCRMNEDTGVHYMQAWQLGETIQGLEGIGRILKSSHPNYIASDLLEIKMNCPWKLFFLCKPDDGLIQLQTLNRAVVGDHPSLALSCLGLTGLTAYLGIKLKGHIKPGANQTLVVSGAAGATGSLAGQIGRLEGCSRVIGLCGSDEKCKLLTDYWGFDHAINYRKENVAQRLKETCPDGIHVYFDNVGGEISDTVIRQMSPDSHVILCGQISVYNTDLPYPPPLSQDIQQILLEKNITRDRFLVLNYLDQFEPGINTLAQWLSEGKLKVKETVADGLQEAGRAFVSMMRGGNIGKQIIHVSD
;
A
#
# COMPACT_ATOMS: atom_id res chain seq x y z
N MET A 1 32.78 -17.11 16.39
CA MET A 1 32.01 -16.00 15.79
C MET A 1 30.77 -16.64 15.16
N THR A 2 29.61 -16.17 15.52
CA THR A 2 28.36 -16.64 14.92
C THR A 2 28.31 -16.17 13.45
N GLU A 3 27.90 -17.04 12.57
CA GLU A 3 27.77 -16.78 11.14
C GLU A 3 26.33 -17.12 10.72
N TYR A 4 25.64 -16.18 10.11
CA TYR A 4 24.24 -16.33 9.69
C TYR A 4 24.20 -16.69 8.21
N LYS A 5 23.66 -17.89 7.89
CA LYS A 5 23.34 -18.24 6.50
C LYS A 5 22.37 -17.20 5.95
N ASN A 6 22.65 -16.69 4.77
CA ASN A 6 21.91 -15.58 4.22
C ASN A 6 21.40 -15.87 2.81
N ALA A 7 20.29 -15.25 2.47
CA ALA A 7 19.67 -15.32 1.16
C ALA A 7 18.93 -14.02 0.83
N HIS A 8 18.70 -13.80 -0.44
CA HIS A 8 18.01 -12.61 -0.94
C HIS A 8 17.15 -12.92 -2.18
N ILE A 9 16.28 -11.98 -2.52
CA ILE A 9 15.59 -11.97 -3.80
C ILE A 9 16.31 -11.01 -4.73
N ILE A 10 16.70 -11.48 -5.89
CA ILE A 10 17.32 -10.66 -6.93
C ILE A 10 16.37 -10.44 -8.10
N PHE A 11 16.53 -9.26 -8.74
CA PHE A 11 15.78 -8.89 -9.93
C PHE A 11 16.49 -9.37 -11.18
N ILE A 12 15.90 -10.32 -11.92
CA ILE A 12 16.59 -11.04 -13.01
C ILE A 12 16.40 -10.38 -14.36
N ASN A 13 15.17 -9.99 -14.66
CA ASN A 13 14.82 -9.35 -15.93
C ASN A 13 13.59 -8.47 -15.79
N ARG A 14 13.47 -7.52 -16.72
CA ARG A 14 12.32 -6.62 -16.77
C ARG A 14 11.17 -7.27 -17.53
N PRO A 15 9.92 -7.18 -17.02
CA PRO A 15 8.76 -7.69 -17.75
C PRO A 15 8.48 -6.92 -19.04
N GLY A 16 8.99 -5.68 -19.15
CA GLY A 16 8.61 -4.73 -20.18
C GLY A 16 7.47 -3.81 -19.72
N VAL A 17 7.39 -2.64 -20.35
CA VAL A 17 6.46 -1.56 -19.94
C VAL A 17 4.99 -1.94 -20.15
N ASN A 18 4.69 -2.74 -21.18
CA ASN A 18 3.33 -3.18 -21.53
C ASN A 18 3.04 -4.64 -21.12
N SER A 19 3.71 -5.13 -20.08
CA SER A 19 3.58 -6.53 -19.66
C SER A 19 3.41 -6.64 -18.14
N GLU A 20 2.64 -7.64 -17.73
CA GLU A 20 2.54 -7.99 -16.32
C GLU A 20 3.83 -8.59 -15.79
N PRO A 21 4.16 -8.39 -14.51
CA PRO A 21 5.23 -9.12 -13.87
C PRO A 21 4.92 -10.62 -13.81
N VAL A 22 5.97 -11.43 -13.91
CA VAL A 22 5.93 -12.89 -13.78
C VAL A 22 6.93 -13.34 -12.72
N GLU A 23 6.75 -14.55 -12.21
CA GLU A 23 7.64 -15.08 -11.17
C GLU A 23 9.11 -15.15 -11.62
N ASP A 24 9.35 -15.40 -12.91
CA ASP A 24 10.69 -15.43 -13.50
C ASP A 24 11.41 -14.07 -13.53
N ASN A 25 10.75 -12.98 -13.15
CA ASN A 25 11.43 -11.70 -12.93
C ASN A 25 12.25 -11.69 -11.62
N PHE A 26 12.00 -12.65 -10.74
CA PHE A 26 12.53 -12.75 -9.39
C PHE A 26 13.26 -14.07 -9.20
N ARG A 27 14.36 -14.08 -8.47
CA ARG A 27 15.06 -15.29 -8.09
C ARG A 27 15.49 -15.24 -6.63
N TYR A 28 15.12 -16.26 -5.87
CA TYR A 28 15.70 -16.52 -4.56
C TYR A 28 17.10 -17.09 -4.74
N GLU A 29 18.08 -16.54 -4.04
CA GLU A 29 19.47 -16.95 -4.14
C GLU A 29 20.15 -16.91 -2.77
N GLU A 30 20.91 -17.94 -2.45
CA GLU A 30 21.80 -17.90 -1.28
C GLU A 30 22.93 -16.90 -1.57
N CYS A 31 23.26 -16.10 -0.57
CA CYS A 31 24.35 -15.13 -0.66
C CYS A 31 25.32 -15.30 0.53
N PRO A 32 26.50 -14.65 0.48
CA PRO A 32 27.49 -14.82 1.52
C PRO A 32 26.91 -14.61 2.92
N ALA A 33 27.26 -15.53 3.82
CA ALA A 33 26.87 -15.45 5.21
C ALA A 33 27.39 -14.17 5.86
N ILE A 34 26.60 -13.64 6.79
CA ILE A 34 26.96 -12.42 7.54
C ILE A 34 27.65 -12.80 8.85
N LYS A 35 28.77 -12.15 9.15
CA LYS A 35 29.48 -12.25 10.41
C LYS A 35 29.00 -11.18 11.39
N GLU A 36 29.01 -11.53 12.67
CA GLU A 36 28.66 -10.58 13.73
C GLU A 36 29.70 -9.45 13.97
N THR A 37 30.77 -9.39 13.18
CA THR A 37 31.75 -8.31 13.29
C THR A 37 31.19 -7.05 12.66
N LEU A 38 30.98 -6.02 13.46
CA LEU A 38 30.46 -4.73 13.02
C LEU A 38 31.58 -3.71 12.91
N GLU A 39 31.47 -2.84 11.93
CA GLU A 39 32.19 -1.57 11.90
C GLU A 39 31.51 -0.56 12.83
N ASP A 40 32.18 0.57 13.06
CA ASP A 40 31.59 1.65 13.84
C ASP A 40 30.35 2.23 13.16
N GLY A 41 29.27 2.40 13.93
CA GLY A 41 27.98 2.87 13.46
C GLY A 41 27.13 1.83 12.72
N GLU A 42 27.57 0.56 12.60
CA GLU A 42 26.79 -0.48 11.92
C GLU A 42 25.75 -1.14 12.83
N VAL A 43 24.67 -1.57 12.19
CA VAL A 43 23.58 -2.35 12.79
C VAL A 43 23.36 -3.62 11.96
N LEU A 44 23.36 -4.78 12.59
CA LEU A 44 23.00 -6.06 12.00
C LEU A 44 21.52 -6.32 12.24
N ILE A 45 20.75 -6.46 11.16
CA ILE A 45 19.31 -6.63 11.19
C ILE A 45 18.92 -8.00 10.61
N GLN A 46 18.04 -8.71 11.32
CA GLN A 46 17.27 -9.84 10.83
C GLN A 46 15.95 -9.32 10.29
N THR A 47 15.59 -9.65 9.05
CA THR A 47 14.28 -9.33 8.48
C THR A 47 13.23 -10.28 9.03
N LEU A 48 12.14 -9.74 9.58
CA LEU A 48 11.00 -10.52 10.07
C LEU A 48 9.83 -10.48 9.09
N TYR A 49 9.50 -9.29 8.59
CA TYR A 49 8.40 -9.09 7.63
C TYR A 49 8.81 -8.12 6.53
N LEU A 50 8.27 -8.35 5.33
CA LEU A 50 8.38 -7.44 4.20
C LEU A 50 7.00 -7.00 3.71
N SER A 51 6.89 -5.72 3.40
CA SER A 51 5.76 -5.14 2.70
C SER A 51 5.84 -5.46 1.21
N VAL A 52 4.74 -5.90 0.62
CA VAL A 52 4.60 -6.05 -0.83
C VAL A 52 3.59 -5.03 -1.32
N ASP A 53 4.01 -4.14 -2.22
CA ASP A 53 3.26 -2.96 -2.64
C ASP A 53 3.14 -2.86 -4.15
N PRO A 54 1.94 -2.53 -4.70
CA PRO A 54 1.76 -2.38 -6.15
C PRO A 54 2.67 -1.31 -6.77
N ALA A 55 3.02 -0.28 -6.02
CA ALA A 55 3.91 0.81 -6.46
C ALA A 55 5.30 0.30 -6.85
N LEU A 56 5.75 -0.84 -6.31
CA LEU A 56 7.03 -1.45 -6.70
C LEU A 56 7.07 -1.88 -8.17
N ARG A 57 5.92 -2.01 -8.85
CA ARG A 57 5.87 -2.30 -10.28
C ARG A 57 6.62 -1.25 -11.11
N CYS A 58 6.60 0.02 -10.72
CA CYS A 58 7.32 1.07 -11.43
C CYS A 58 8.86 0.86 -11.37
N ARG A 59 9.40 0.30 -10.28
CA ARG A 59 10.83 0.01 -10.13
C ARG A 59 11.33 -1.08 -11.08
N MET A 60 10.43 -1.86 -11.67
CA MET A 60 10.76 -2.88 -12.68
C MET A 60 11.03 -2.28 -14.07
N ASN A 61 10.68 -1.02 -14.32
CA ASN A 61 10.98 -0.29 -15.54
C ASN A 61 12.38 0.37 -15.43
N GLU A 62 12.99 0.74 -16.56
CA GLU A 62 14.23 1.53 -16.58
C GLU A 62 13.98 2.96 -16.09
N ASP A 63 12.88 3.56 -16.55
CA ASP A 63 12.35 4.80 -16.01
C ASP A 63 11.13 4.46 -15.12
N THR A 64 11.20 4.85 -13.86
CA THR A 64 10.11 4.61 -12.91
C THR A 64 8.91 5.53 -13.13
N GLY A 65 9.06 6.60 -13.86
CA GLY A 65 8.06 7.67 -14.03
C GLY A 65 7.78 8.49 -12.76
N VAL A 66 8.54 8.26 -11.68
CA VAL A 66 8.40 8.97 -10.41
C VAL A 66 9.76 9.33 -9.81
N HIS A 67 9.87 10.50 -9.16
CA HIS A 67 11.14 11.02 -8.65
C HIS A 67 11.58 10.41 -7.31
N TYR A 68 10.68 9.79 -6.56
CA TYR A 68 10.93 9.29 -5.20
C TYR A 68 11.30 7.80 -5.14
N MET A 69 11.36 7.11 -6.27
CA MET A 69 11.79 5.72 -6.36
C MET A 69 12.76 5.51 -7.52
N GLN A 70 13.81 4.73 -7.27
CA GLN A 70 14.78 4.34 -8.29
C GLN A 70 14.41 2.99 -8.91
N ALA A 71 14.77 2.77 -10.17
CA ALA A 71 14.63 1.50 -10.85
C ALA A 71 15.50 0.42 -10.20
N TRP A 72 14.97 -0.80 -10.12
CA TRP A 72 15.78 -1.95 -9.71
C TRP A 72 16.84 -2.27 -10.77
N GLN A 73 18.03 -2.63 -10.32
CA GLN A 73 19.11 -3.06 -11.19
C GLN A 73 19.08 -4.58 -11.40
N LEU A 74 19.36 -5.02 -12.62
CA LEU A 74 19.40 -6.45 -12.94
C LEU A 74 20.54 -7.14 -12.19
N GLY A 75 20.25 -8.29 -11.60
CA GLY A 75 21.20 -9.08 -10.82
C GLY A 75 21.41 -8.58 -9.38
N GLU A 76 20.74 -7.50 -8.97
CA GLU A 76 20.86 -6.95 -7.62
C GLU A 76 19.71 -7.35 -6.71
N THR A 77 19.95 -7.25 -5.39
CA THR A 77 18.91 -7.46 -4.36
C THR A 77 17.78 -6.46 -4.54
N ILE A 78 16.56 -6.96 -4.60
CA ILE A 78 15.34 -6.13 -4.61
C ILE A 78 15.25 -5.31 -3.32
N GLN A 79 14.82 -4.08 -3.48
CA GLN A 79 14.54 -3.17 -2.39
C GLN A 79 13.05 -2.80 -2.39
N GLY A 80 12.36 -3.14 -1.30
CA GLY A 80 10.96 -2.80 -1.06
C GLY A 80 10.79 -1.40 -0.46
N LEU A 81 9.55 -1.05 -0.12
CA LEU A 81 9.23 0.21 0.53
C LEU A 81 9.40 0.12 2.05
N GLU A 82 8.85 -0.92 2.66
CA GLU A 82 8.82 -1.09 4.11
C GLU A 82 9.13 -2.54 4.49
N GLY A 83 9.69 -2.71 5.69
CA GLY A 83 9.89 -4.01 6.32
C GLY A 83 9.95 -3.88 7.83
N ILE A 84 9.87 -5.01 8.51
CA ILE A 84 10.11 -5.12 9.95
C ILE A 84 11.35 -5.97 10.16
N GLY A 85 12.23 -5.50 11.00
CA GLY A 85 13.45 -6.21 11.38
C GLY A 85 13.66 -6.25 12.88
N ARG A 86 14.51 -7.18 13.29
CA ARG A 86 15.04 -7.26 14.67
C ARG A 86 16.52 -6.94 14.64
N ILE A 87 16.96 -6.07 15.52
CA ILE A 87 18.39 -5.82 15.71
C ILE A 87 19.02 -7.04 16.40
N LEU A 88 19.95 -7.69 15.72
CA LEU A 88 20.74 -8.77 16.33
C LEU A 88 21.95 -8.22 17.07
N LYS A 89 22.58 -7.20 16.49
CA LYS A 89 23.77 -6.55 17.04
C LYS A 89 23.86 -5.10 16.54
N SER A 90 24.39 -4.22 17.39
CA SER A 90 24.58 -2.81 17.04
C SER A 90 25.88 -2.28 17.60
N SER A 91 26.57 -1.46 16.81
CA SER A 91 27.64 -0.55 17.25
C SER A 91 27.20 0.92 17.21
N HIS A 92 25.94 1.18 16.85
CA HIS A 92 25.37 2.52 16.79
C HIS A 92 24.73 2.91 18.12
N PRO A 93 24.93 4.16 18.63
CA PRO A 93 24.51 4.56 19.99
C PRO A 93 22.98 4.57 20.18
N ASN A 94 22.20 4.77 19.12
CA ASN A 94 20.75 4.94 19.20
C ASN A 94 19.95 3.65 18.95
N TYR A 95 20.61 2.54 18.59
CA TYR A 95 19.95 1.28 18.27
C TYR A 95 20.44 0.16 19.17
N ILE A 96 19.52 -0.56 19.79
CA ILE A 96 19.83 -1.56 20.82
C ILE A 96 19.50 -2.96 20.31
N ALA A 97 20.35 -3.94 20.58
CA ALA A 97 20.07 -5.34 20.26
C ALA A 97 18.74 -5.81 20.86
N SER A 98 17.99 -6.61 20.09
CA SER A 98 16.64 -7.10 20.36
C SER A 98 15.50 -6.11 20.11
N ASP A 99 15.77 -4.85 19.79
CA ASP A 99 14.73 -3.93 19.38
C ASP A 99 14.12 -4.35 18.03
N LEU A 100 12.81 -4.12 17.91
CA LEU A 100 12.10 -4.22 16.64
C LEU A 100 12.15 -2.89 15.93
N LEU A 101 12.41 -2.95 14.64
CA LEU A 101 12.51 -1.78 13.77
C LEU A 101 11.47 -1.86 12.64
N GLU A 102 10.88 -0.73 12.33
CA GLU A 102 10.35 -0.45 11.01
C GLU A 102 11.48 0.05 10.12
N ILE A 103 11.65 -0.58 8.98
CA ILE A 103 12.64 -0.25 7.95
C ILE A 103 11.86 0.47 6.86
N LYS A 104 12.12 1.76 6.69
CA LYS A 104 11.43 2.62 5.72
C LYS A 104 12.31 2.89 4.52
N MET A 105 11.74 2.79 3.35
CA MET A 105 12.41 3.02 2.07
C MET A 105 13.64 2.13 1.86
N ASN A 106 13.74 1.57 0.69
CA ASN A 106 14.85 0.70 0.28
C ASN A 106 15.11 -0.53 1.20
N CYS A 107 14.05 -1.04 1.87
CA CYS A 107 14.15 -2.27 2.66
C CYS A 107 14.61 -3.44 1.77
N PRO A 108 15.78 -4.04 1.99
CA PRO A 108 16.26 -5.12 1.12
C PRO A 108 15.44 -6.40 1.35
N TRP A 109 15.07 -7.08 0.27
CA TRP A 109 14.44 -8.39 0.35
C TRP A 109 15.49 -9.46 0.62
N LYS A 110 15.93 -9.54 1.88
CA LYS A 110 17.07 -10.33 2.34
C LYS A 110 16.83 -10.83 3.77
N LEU A 111 17.38 -12.01 4.12
CA LEU A 111 17.21 -12.55 5.48
C LEU A 111 17.91 -11.71 6.54
N PHE A 112 19.17 -11.35 6.28
CA PHE A 112 20.00 -10.54 7.18
C PHE A 112 20.73 -9.48 6.37
N PHE A 113 20.90 -8.30 6.94
CA PHE A 113 21.71 -7.25 6.32
C PHE A 113 22.37 -6.34 7.36
N LEU A 114 23.46 -5.73 6.95
CA LEU A 114 24.13 -4.67 7.67
C LEU A 114 23.73 -3.32 7.06
N CYS A 115 23.54 -2.32 7.89
CA CYS A 115 23.38 -0.95 7.46
C CYS A 115 24.01 0.02 8.44
N LYS A 116 24.35 1.21 7.93
CA LYS A 116 24.74 2.38 8.72
C LYS A 116 23.56 3.37 8.65
N PRO A 117 22.77 3.52 9.72
CA PRO A 117 21.59 4.40 9.68
C PRO A 117 21.89 5.84 9.30
N ASP A 118 23.08 6.32 9.65
CA ASP A 118 23.51 7.71 9.43
C ASP A 118 23.86 8.01 7.95
N ASP A 119 24.02 7.01 7.08
CA ASP A 119 24.26 7.24 5.65
C ASP A 119 23.00 7.63 4.88
N GLY A 120 21.83 7.50 5.50
CA GLY A 120 20.54 7.94 4.95
C GLY A 120 19.98 7.06 3.84
N LEU A 121 20.62 5.94 3.50
CA LEU A 121 20.15 5.02 2.44
C LEU A 121 18.92 4.24 2.87
N ILE A 122 18.87 3.87 4.15
CA ILE A 122 17.76 3.14 4.78
C ILE A 122 17.35 3.93 6.02
N GLN A 123 16.07 4.20 6.17
CA GLN A 123 15.53 4.85 7.36
C GLN A 123 15.06 3.79 8.36
N LEU A 124 15.56 3.85 9.58
CA LEU A 124 15.16 2.95 10.66
C LEU A 124 14.36 3.72 11.71
N GLN A 125 13.26 3.12 12.15
CA GLN A 125 12.47 3.64 13.26
C GLN A 125 12.17 2.50 14.25
N THR A 126 12.53 2.69 15.53
CA THR A 126 12.17 1.71 16.56
C THR A 126 10.65 1.59 16.68
N LEU A 127 10.14 0.36 16.62
CA LEU A 127 8.72 0.09 16.77
C LEU A 127 8.27 0.28 18.21
N ASN A 128 7.18 1.01 18.36
CA ASN A 128 6.50 1.11 19.65
C ASN A 128 5.66 -0.16 19.91
N ARG A 129 6.19 -1.09 20.68
CA ARG A 129 5.50 -2.34 21.03
C ARG A 129 4.16 -2.12 21.72
N ALA A 130 3.96 -1.03 22.45
CA ALA A 130 2.67 -0.70 23.03
C ALA A 130 1.59 -0.41 21.97
N VAL A 131 1.99 -0.01 20.78
CA VAL A 131 1.10 0.31 19.65
C VAL A 131 0.82 -0.92 18.78
N VAL A 132 1.84 -1.70 18.46
CA VAL A 132 1.69 -2.87 17.57
C VAL A 132 1.33 -4.16 18.31
N GLY A 133 1.53 -4.23 19.63
CA GLY A 133 1.31 -5.43 20.44
C GLY A 133 2.15 -6.62 19.95
N ASP A 134 1.49 -7.78 19.86
CA ASP A 134 2.08 -9.02 19.33
C ASP A 134 2.00 -9.14 17.81
N HIS A 135 1.57 -8.08 17.11
CA HIS A 135 1.37 -8.05 15.67
C HIS A 135 2.21 -6.96 15.00
N PRO A 136 3.55 -7.11 14.92
CA PRO A 136 4.43 -6.08 14.35
C PRO A 136 4.14 -5.77 12.88
N SER A 137 3.54 -6.71 12.12
CA SER A 137 3.08 -6.51 10.75
C SER A 137 2.07 -5.37 10.58
N LEU A 138 1.35 -4.99 11.65
CA LEU A 138 0.45 -3.82 11.63
C LEU A 138 1.16 -2.52 11.24
N ALA A 139 2.47 -2.40 11.50
CA ALA A 139 3.27 -1.26 11.07
C ALA A 139 3.50 -1.23 9.54
N LEU A 140 3.28 -2.35 8.84
CA LEU A 140 3.30 -2.42 7.37
C LEU A 140 1.89 -2.29 6.75
N SER A 141 0.84 -2.32 7.56
CA SER A 141 -0.56 -2.29 7.11
C SER A 141 -1.29 -1.05 7.65
N CYS A 142 -2.10 -1.20 8.68
CA CYS A 142 -2.92 -0.11 9.22
C CYS A 142 -2.09 1.04 9.81
N LEU A 143 -0.95 0.76 10.40
CA LEU A 143 -0.09 1.75 11.07
C LEU A 143 1.11 2.17 10.19
N GLY A 144 1.22 1.66 8.97
CA GLY A 144 2.24 2.00 7.98
C GLY A 144 1.75 2.92 6.88
N LEU A 145 2.50 2.96 5.76
CA LEU A 145 2.20 3.83 4.62
C LEU A 145 0.79 3.64 4.07
N THR A 146 0.26 2.42 4.04
CA THR A 146 -1.08 2.16 3.49
C THR A 146 -2.19 2.73 4.36
N GLY A 147 -2.07 2.62 5.70
CA GLY A 147 -3.00 3.22 6.64
C GLY A 147 -2.94 4.74 6.63
N LEU A 148 -1.74 5.31 6.64
CA LEU A 148 -1.52 6.75 6.54
C LEU A 148 -2.04 7.31 5.21
N THR A 149 -1.86 6.58 4.10
CA THR A 149 -2.40 6.96 2.79
C THR A 149 -3.93 7.03 2.82
N ALA A 150 -4.58 6.02 3.39
CA ALA A 150 -6.04 6.02 3.53
C ALA A 150 -6.52 7.16 4.44
N TYR A 151 -5.91 7.32 5.61
CA TYR A 151 -6.31 8.32 6.60
C TYR A 151 -6.11 9.75 6.11
N LEU A 152 -4.89 10.09 5.70
CA LEU A 152 -4.59 11.45 5.26
C LEU A 152 -5.26 11.79 3.93
N GLY A 153 -5.42 10.81 3.02
CA GLY A 153 -6.17 10.98 1.78
C GLY A 153 -7.62 11.37 2.05
N ILE A 154 -8.33 10.61 2.87
CA ILE A 154 -9.72 10.92 3.26
C ILE A 154 -9.80 12.25 4.00
N LYS A 155 -8.95 12.46 5.01
CA LYS A 155 -9.02 13.65 5.88
C LYS A 155 -8.70 14.94 5.14
N LEU A 156 -7.69 14.94 4.26
CA LEU A 156 -7.20 16.17 3.63
C LEU A 156 -7.83 16.45 2.27
N LYS A 157 -8.35 15.42 1.59
CA LYS A 157 -8.86 15.52 0.21
C LYS A 157 -10.31 15.09 0.06
N GLY A 158 -10.88 14.41 1.04
CA GLY A 158 -12.27 13.93 0.98
C GLY A 158 -13.31 15.02 1.19
N HIS A 159 -12.95 16.11 1.87
CA HIS A 159 -13.86 17.22 2.22
C HIS A 159 -15.19 16.73 2.81
N ILE A 160 -15.10 15.68 3.64
CA ILE A 160 -16.27 15.07 4.26
C ILE A 160 -16.84 16.00 5.34
N LYS A 161 -18.16 16.19 5.30
CA LYS A 161 -18.90 16.99 6.26
C LYS A 161 -19.89 16.10 7.01
N PRO A 162 -19.66 15.79 8.29
CA PRO A 162 -20.58 14.98 9.08
C PRO A 162 -22.03 15.51 9.00
N GLY A 163 -22.99 14.62 8.73
CA GLY A 163 -24.39 14.95 8.58
C GLY A 163 -24.82 15.44 7.19
N ALA A 164 -23.91 15.57 6.23
CA ALA A 164 -24.23 16.02 4.87
C ALA A 164 -24.68 14.87 3.91
N ASN A 165 -24.94 13.68 4.42
CA ASN A 165 -25.37 12.51 3.64
C ASN A 165 -24.45 12.15 2.45
N GLN A 166 -23.13 12.36 2.60
CA GLN A 166 -22.18 12.09 1.53
C GLN A 166 -21.97 10.59 1.32
N THR A 167 -21.89 10.20 0.05
CA THR A 167 -21.53 8.85 -0.39
C THR A 167 -20.07 8.81 -0.82
N LEU A 168 -19.32 7.86 -0.26
CA LEU A 168 -17.94 7.52 -0.65
C LEU A 168 -17.96 6.25 -1.49
N VAL A 169 -17.31 6.31 -2.65
CA VAL A 169 -16.96 5.13 -3.45
C VAL A 169 -15.46 4.87 -3.35
N VAL A 170 -15.07 3.61 -3.21
CA VAL A 170 -13.67 3.17 -3.13
C VAL A 170 -13.40 2.12 -4.18
N SER A 171 -12.45 2.35 -5.09
CA SER A 171 -11.97 1.31 -5.99
C SER A 171 -10.79 0.54 -5.38
N GLY A 172 -10.61 -0.73 -5.77
CA GLY A 172 -9.64 -1.62 -5.11
C GLY A 172 -9.95 -1.77 -3.61
N ALA A 173 -11.25 -1.75 -3.27
CA ALA A 173 -11.73 -1.59 -1.90
C ALA A 173 -11.32 -2.71 -0.93
N ALA A 174 -11.05 -3.92 -1.42
CA ALA A 174 -10.61 -5.05 -0.59
C ALA A 174 -9.08 -5.15 -0.44
N GLY A 175 -8.32 -4.20 -0.98
CA GLY A 175 -6.88 -4.07 -0.80
C GLY A 175 -6.53 -3.35 0.51
N ALA A 176 -5.23 -3.23 0.79
CA ALA A 176 -4.72 -2.62 2.03
C ALA A 176 -5.26 -1.20 2.26
N THR A 177 -5.01 -0.29 1.32
CA THR A 177 -5.45 1.11 1.42
C THR A 177 -6.96 1.24 1.29
N GLY A 178 -7.57 0.53 0.33
CA GLY A 178 -9.00 0.67 0.03
C GLY A 178 -9.90 0.23 1.19
N SER A 179 -9.59 -0.88 1.87
CA SER A 179 -10.38 -1.36 2.99
C SER A 179 -10.35 -0.40 4.19
N LEU A 180 -9.23 0.26 4.40
CA LEU A 180 -9.08 1.29 5.42
C LEU A 180 -9.76 2.60 4.99
N ALA A 181 -9.61 3.04 3.73
CA ALA A 181 -10.23 4.26 3.24
C ALA A 181 -11.75 4.26 3.41
N GLY A 182 -12.43 3.14 3.13
CA GLY A 182 -13.86 3.02 3.33
C GLY A 182 -14.27 3.11 4.80
N GLN A 183 -13.58 2.39 5.69
CA GLN A 183 -13.82 2.45 7.13
C GLN A 183 -13.56 3.86 7.68
N ILE A 184 -12.46 4.48 7.30
CA ILE A 184 -12.10 5.84 7.72
C ILE A 184 -13.11 6.86 7.19
N GLY A 185 -13.56 6.73 5.93
CA GLY A 185 -14.62 7.58 5.39
C GLY A 185 -15.92 7.50 6.19
N ARG A 186 -16.27 6.30 6.70
CA ARG A 186 -17.38 6.12 7.63
C ARG A 186 -17.16 6.84 8.95
N LEU A 187 -15.97 6.72 9.54
CA LEU A 187 -15.62 7.38 10.80
C LEU A 187 -15.59 8.90 10.68
N GLU A 188 -15.18 9.43 9.52
CA GLU A 188 -15.16 10.85 9.22
C GLU A 188 -16.57 11.42 8.88
N GLY A 189 -17.58 10.56 8.69
CA GLY A 189 -18.99 10.98 8.59
C GLY A 189 -19.69 10.70 7.28
N CYS A 190 -19.12 9.92 6.35
CA CYS A 190 -19.87 9.45 5.19
C CYS A 190 -21.05 8.59 5.61
N SER A 191 -22.25 8.91 5.13
CA SER A 191 -23.47 8.16 5.42
C SER A 191 -23.53 6.85 4.65
N ARG A 192 -22.84 6.76 3.51
CA ARG A 192 -22.83 5.58 2.64
C ARG A 192 -21.42 5.33 2.09
N VAL A 193 -20.99 4.06 2.11
CA VAL A 193 -19.68 3.63 1.61
C VAL A 193 -19.87 2.43 0.68
N ILE A 194 -19.42 2.57 -0.57
CA ILE A 194 -19.52 1.55 -1.61
C ILE A 194 -18.12 1.10 -2.03
N GLY A 195 -17.91 -0.21 -2.08
CA GLY A 195 -16.63 -0.79 -2.48
C GLY A 195 -16.67 -1.44 -3.86
N LEU A 196 -15.67 -1.19 -4.70
CA LEU A 196 -15.47 -1.89 -5.97
C LEU A 196 -14.31 -2.87 -5.81
N CYS A 197 -14.54 -4.15 -6.11
CA CYS A 197 -13.52 -5.20 -6.04
C CYS A 197 -13.76 -6.30 -7.08
N GLY A 198 -12.85 -7.28 -7.18
CA GLY A 198 -12.82 -8.21 -8.32
C GLY A 198 -13.27 -9.63 -8.01
N SER A 199 -13.91 -9.91 -6.86
CA SER A 199 -14.48 -11.22 -6.55
C SER A 199 -15.64 -11.16 -5.56
N ASP A 200 -16.53 -12.16 -5.59
CA ASP A 200 -17.68 -12.24 -4.69
C ASP A 200 -17.22 -12.42 -3.23
N GLU A 201 -16.14 -13.14 -2.99
CA GLU A 201 -15.53 -13.29 -1.66
C GLU A 201 -15.12 -11.92 -1.10
N LYS A 202 -14.46 -11.10 -1.90
CA LYS A 202 -14.07 -9.74 -1.53
C LYS A 202 -15.29 -8.85 -1.28
N CYS A 203 -16.31 -8.94 -2.12
CA CYS A 203 -17.57 -8.22 -1.91
C CYS A 203 -18.20 -8.58 -0.56
N LYS A 204 -18.27 -9.87 -0.24
CA LYS A 204 -18.77 -10.33 1.05
C LYS A 204 -17.97 -9.82 2.24
N LEU A 205 -16.64 -9.80 2.14
CA LEU A 205 -15.79 -9.24 3.21
C LEU A 205 -15.98 -7.73 3.37
N LEU A 206 -16.19 -6.99 2.28
CA LEU A 206 -16.47 -5.56 2.36
C LEU A 206 -17.72 -5.26 3.17
N THR A 207 -18.80 -5.99 2.94
CA THR A 207 -20.07 -5.79 3.66
C THR A 207 -20.05 -6.41 5.06
N ASP A 208 -19.69 -7.68 5.18
CA ASP A 208 -19.89 -8.43 6.42
C ASP A 208 -18.80 -8.16 7.47
N TYR A 209 -17.58 -7.80 7.01
CA TYR A 209 -16.46 -7.61 7.92
C TYR A 209 -16.04 -6.15 8.05
N TRP A 210 -15.89 -5.41 6.92
CA TRP A 210 -15.42 -4.03 6.93
C TRP A 210 -16.53 -2.98 7.00
N GLY A 211 -17.84 -3.39 6.96
CA GLY A 211 -18.97 -2.52 7.20
C GLY A 211 -19.26 -1.52 6.07
N PHE A 212 -18.90 -1.87 4.82
CA PHE A 212 -19.39 -1.15 3.65
C PHE A 212 -20.88 -1.41 3.46
N ASP A 213 -21.64 -0.43 2.99
CA ASP A 213 -23.08 -0.61 2.75
C ASP A 213 -23.35 -1.50 1.55
N HIS A 214 -22.54 -1.37 0.50
CA HIS A 214 -22.61 -2.21 -0.69
C HIS A 214 -21.22 -2.50 -1.24
N ALA A 215 -21.11 -3.60 -1.96
CA ALA A 215 -19.94 -3.98 -2.72
C ALA A 215 -20.34 -4.39 -4.14
N ILE A 216 -19.51 -4.06 -5.12
CA ILE A 216 -19.75 -4.33 -6.54
C ILE A 216 -18.58 -5.14 -7.09
N ASN A 217 -18.88 -6.33 -7.62
CA ASN A 217 -17.89 -7.14 -8.31
C ASN A 217 -17.79 -6.69 -9.78
N TYR A 218 -16.79 -5.85 -10.07
CA TYR A 218 -16.61 -5.29 -11.42
C TYR A 218 -16.33 -6.32 -12.53
N ARG A 219 -15.98 -7.56 -12.16
CA ARG A 219 -15.76 -8.65 -13.12
C ARG A 219 -17.06 -9.34 -13.55
N LYS A 220 -18.14 -9.19 -12.77
CA LYS A 220 -19.41 -9.89 -12.99
C LYS A 220 -20.60 -8.96 -13.19
N GLU A 221 -20.53 -7.76 -12.63
CA GLU A 221 -21.64 -6.83 -12.58
C GLU A 221 -21.39 -5.61 -13.51
N ASN A 222 -22.46 -5.01 -14.00
CA ASN A 222 -22.37 -3.72 -14.69
C ASN A 222 -22.16 -2.61 -13.65
N VAL A 223 -20.93 -2.12 -13.55
CA VAL A 223 -20.53 -1.12 -12.54
C VAL A 223 -21.40 0.14 -12.64
N ALA A 224 -21.67 0.64 -13.86
CA ALA A 224 -22.45 1.86 -14.06
C ALA A 224 -23.89 1.72 -13.55
N GLN A 225 -24.52 0.57 -13.81
CA GLN A 225 -25.87 0.29 -13.34
C GLN A 225 -25.90 0.13 -11.82
N ARG A 226 -24.96 -0.65 -11.27
CA ARG A 226 -24.89 -0.91 -9.83
C ARG A 226 -24.63 0.36 -9.03
N LEU A 227 -23.78 1.26 -9.52
CA LEU A 227 -23.55 2.57 -8.87
C LEU A 227 -24.84 3.42 -8.86
N LYS A 228 -25.64 3.45 -9.92
CA LYS A 228 -26.94 4.14 -9.92
C LYS A 228 -27.91 3.59 -8.87
N GLU A 229 -27.92 2.27 -8.70
CA GLU A 229 -28.79 1.59 -7.72
C GLU A 229 -28.31 1.83 -6.28
N THR A 230 -26.99 1.81 -6.03
CA THR A 230 -26.41 1.88 -4.69
C THR A 230 -26.07 3.29 -4.24
N CYS A 231 -25.99 4.27 -5.16
CA CYS A 231 -25.70 5.69 -4.89
C CYS A 231 -26.86 6.60 -5.36
N PRO A 232 -28.11 6.44 -4.89
CA PRO A 232 -29.26 7.19 -5.37
C PRO A 232 -29.13 8.70 -5.20
N ASP A 233 -28.36 9.14 -4.19
CA ASP A 233 -28.10 10.55 -3.89
C ASP A 233 -26.84 11.10 -4.57
N GLY A 234 -26.23 10.28 -5.47
CA GLY A 234 -24.98 10.61 -6.15
C GLY A 234 -23.71 10.19 -5.39
N ILE A 235 -22.55 10.44 -6.00
CA ILE A 235 -21.24 10.12 -5.46
C ILE A 235 -20.53 11.44 -5.10
N HIS A 236 -20.11 11.60 -3.88
CA HIS A 236 -19.54 12.85 -3.35
C HIS A 236 -18.03 12.77 -3.17
N VAL A 237 -17.53 11.58 -2.84
CA VAL A 237 -16.10 11.31 -2.68
C VAL A 237 -15.76 10.02 -3.39
N TYR A 238 -14.69 10.04 -4.17
CA TYR A 238 -14.17 8.84 -4.82
C TYR A 238 -12.69 8.64 -4.43
N PHE A 239 -12.42 7.55 -3.74
CA PHE A 239 -11.05 7.14 -3.42
C PHE A 239 -10.56 6.19 -4.51
N ASP A 240 -9.73 6.71 -5.43
CA ASP A 240 -9.31 5.99 -6.63
C ASP A 240 -7.96 5.29 -6.43
N ASN A 241 -7.98 3.95 -6.39
CA ASN A 241 -6.80 3.08 -6.39
C ASN A 241 -6.57 2.38 -7.74
N VAL A 242 -7.52 2.45 -8.68
CA VAL A 242 -7.53 1.60 -9.87
C VAL A 242 -7.32 2.37 -11.16
N GLY A 243 -7.96 3.52 -11.34
CA GLY A 243 -7.90 4.27 -12.60
C GLY A 243 -8.68 3.62 -13.75
N GLY A 244 -8.39 4.07 -14.96
CA GLY A 244 -8.95 3.52 -16.20
C GLY A 244 -10.47 3.59 -16.28
N GLU A 245 -11.10 2.62 -16.96
CA GLU A 245 -12.53 2.57 -17.22
C GLU A 245 -13.40 2.59 -15.95
N ILE A 246 -12.93 1.99 -14.87
CA ILE A 246 -13.63 2.02 -13.57
C ILE A 246 -13.69 3.46 -13.05
N SER A 247 -12.56 4.17 -13.08
CA SER A 247 -12.51 5.57 -12.64
C SER A 247 -13.42 6.46 -13.48
N ASP A 248 -13.37 6.32 -14.81
CA ASP A 248 -14.22 7.06 -15.73
C ASP A 248 -15.71 6.80 -15.47
N THR A 249 -16.06 5.55 -15.20
CA THR A 249 -17.45 5.15 -14.89
C THR A 249 -17.95 5.79 -13.58
N VAL A 250 -17.10 5.86 -12.56
CA VAL A 250 -17.43 6.53 -11.29
C VAL A 250 -17.57 8.04 -11.50
N ILE A 251 -16.61 8.68 -12.18
CA ILE A 251 -16.59 10.13 -12.40
C ILE A 251 -17.85 10.60 -13.14
N ARG A 252 -18.32 9.86 -14.14
CA ARG A 252 -19.57 10.19 -14.86
C ARG A 252 -20.80 10.29 -13.95
N GLN A 253 -20.79 9.60 -12.81
CA GLN A 253 -21.90 9.54 -11.85
C GLN A 253 -21.68 10.39 -10.60
N MET A 254 -20.54 11.08 -10.51
CA MET A 254 -20.26 11.97 -9.39
C MET A 254 -21.19 13.21 -9.39
N SER A 255 -21.54 13.64 -8.21
CA SER A 255 -22.31 14.86 -7.96
C SER A 255 -21.49 16.12 -8.28
N PRO A 256 -22.12 17.27 -8.51
CA PRO A 256 -21.41 18.55 -8.52
C PRO A 256 -20.67 18.79 -7.19
N ASP A 257 -19.57 19.57 -7.25
CA ASP A 257 -18.73 19.93 -6.10
C ASP A 257 -18.19 18.71 -5.31
N SER A 258 -17.93 17.61 -6.01
CA SER A 258 -17.42 16.36 -5.44
C SER A 258 -15.90 16.22 -5.62
N HIS A 259 -15.30 15.20 -5.00
CA HIS A 259 -13.86 15.10 -4.86
C HIS A 259 -13.34 13.71 -5.24
N VAL A 260 -12.39 13.63 -6.18
CA VAL A 260 -11.63 12.42 -6.49
C VAL A 260 -10.28 12.49 -5.80
N ILE A 261 -10.01 11.53 -4.93
CA ILE A 261 -8.71 11.32 -4.28
C ILE A 261 -7.93 10.33 -5.14
N LEU A 262 -7.05 10.82 -5.99
CA LEU A 262 -6.23 9.98 -6.86
C LEU A 262 -5.05 9.40 -6.07
N CYS A 263 -5.25 8.22 -5.50
CA CYS A 263 -4.26 7.50 -4.71
C CYS A 263 -3.35 6.64 -5.58
N GLY A 264 -3.95 5.81 -6.46
CA GLY A 264 -3.25 4.91 -7.34
C GLY A 264 -4.05 4.61 -8.61
N GLN A 265 -3.41 3.97 -9.58
CA GLN A 265 -4.07 3.58 -10.84
C GLN A 265 -3.52 2.24 -11.33
N ILE A 266 -3.71 1.19 -10.50
CA ILE A 266 -3.11 -0.13 -10.74
C ILE A 266 -3.49 -0.73 -12.11
N SER A 267 -4.63 -0.33 -12.70
CA SER A 267 -5.05 -0.78 -14.02
C SER A 267 -4.10 -0.36 -15.14
N VAL A 268 -3.27 0.66 -14.93
CA VAL A 268 -2.33 1.18 -15.92
C VAL A 268 -0.86 0.95 -15.55
N TYR A 269 -0.55 0.31 -14.44
CA TYR A 269 0.83 0.06 -14.03
C TYR A 269 1.60 -0.87 -14.97
N ASN A 270 0.90 -1.69 -15.75
CA ASN A 270 1.49 -2.57 -16.76
C ASN A 270 1.35 -1.99 -18.18
N THR A 271 1.32 -0.68 -18.33
CA THR A 271 1.21 0.02 -19.62
C THR A 271 2.27 1.10 -19.74
N ASP A 272 2.64 1.44 -20.99
CA ASP A 272 3.55 2.53 -21.32
C ASP A 272 2.82 3.89 -21.38
N LEU A 273 1.95 4.13 -20.42
CA LEU A 273 1.24 5.40 -20.29
C LEU A 273 1.94 6.28 -19.25
N PRO A 274 1.95 7.61 -19.41
CA PRO A 274 2.44 8.51 -18.39
C PRO A 274 1.59 8.37 -17.12
N TYR A 275 2.17 8.63 -15.97
CA TYR A 275 1.48 8.53 -14.68
C TYR A 275 1.26 9.91 -14.03
N PRO A 276 0.02 10.32 -13.74
CA PRO A 276 -1.24 9.68 -14.15
C PRO A 276 -1.47 9.78 -15.68
N PRO A 277 -2.20 8.82 -16.29
CA PRO A 277 -2.50 8.92 -17.73
C PRO A 277 -3.42 10.10 -18.01
N PRO A 278 -3.35 10.67 -19.24
CA PRO A 278 -4.25 11.74 -19.64
C PRO A 278 -5.70 11.26 -19.64
N LEU A 279 -6.59 12.11 -19.18
CA LEU A 279 -8.03 11.86 -19.22
C LEU A 279 -8.59 12.10 -20.63
N SER A 280 -9.62 11.34 -21.00
CA SER A 280 -10.40 11.62 -22.20
C SER A 280 -11.09 12.99 -22.15
N GLN A 281 -11.41 13.58 -23.30
CA GLN A 281 -12.00 14.91 -23.35
C GLN A 281 -13.36 14.98 -22.64
N ASP A 282 -14.18 13.93 -22.76
CA ASP A 282 -15.48 13.86 -22.07
C ASP A 282 -15.35 13.82 -20.55
N ILE A 283 -14.36 13.11 -20.01
CA ILE A 283 -14.08 13.11 -18.56
C ILE A 283 -13.58 14.47 -18.10
N GLN A 284 -12.67 15.09 -18.85
CA GLN A 284 -12.21 16.45 -18.53
C GLN A 284 -13.38 17.44 -18.52
N GLN A 285 -14.29 17.37 -19.47
CA GLN A 285 -15.47 18.22 -19.53
C GLN A 285 -16.38 18.00 -18.33
N ILE A 286 -16.64 16.75 -17.94
CA ILE A 286 -17.46 16.42 -16.76
C ILE A 286 -16.85 17.01 -15.47
N LEU A 287 -15.52 16.87 -15.29
CA LEU A 287 -14.82 17.43 -14.14
C LEU A 287 -15.02 18.95 -14.05
N LEU A 288 -14.95 19.65 -15.19
CA LEU A 288 -15.13 21.11 -15.26
C LEU A 288 -16.58 21.51 -15.01
N GLU A 289 -17.55 20.91 -15.74
CA GLU A 289 -18.98 21.25 -15.67
C GLU A 289 -19.56 21.02 -14.29
N LYS A 290 -19.12 19.95 -13.61
CA LYS A 290 -19.60 19.60 -12.27
C LYS A 290 -18.72 20.14 -11.16
N ASN A 291 -17.67 20.92 -11.46
CA ASN A 291 -16.69 21.41 -10.47
C ASN A 291 -16.13 20.28 -9.60
N ILE A 292 -15.75 19.14 -10.23
CA ILE A 292 -15.18 18.01 -9.52
C ILE A 292 -13.67 18.20 -9.37
N THR A 293 -13.15 18.17 -8.16
CA THR A 293 -11.69 18.17 -7.95
C THR A 293 -11.12 16.75 -8.17
N ARG A 294 -9.95 16.66 -8.76
CA ARG A 294 -9.21 15.40 -8.93
C ARG A 294 -7.76 15.63 -8.53
N ASP A 295 -7.49 15.39 -7.25
CA ASP A 295 -6.19 15.64 -6.65
C ASP A 295 -5.34 14.37 -6.58
N ARG A 296 -4.12 14.42 -7.15
CA ARG A 296 -3.12 13.39 -6.92
C ARG A 296 -2.68 13.44 -5.47
N PHE A 297 -2.85 12.33 -4.76
CA PHE A 297 -2.46 12.22 -3.37
C PHE A 297 -1.22 11.35 -3.21
N LEU A 298 -0.14 11.93 -2.70
CA LEU A 298 1.08 11.24 -2.31
C LEU A 298 1.32 11.46 -0.83
N VAL A 299 1.20 10.40 -0.03
CA VAL A 299 1.32 10.47 1.43
C VAL A 299 2.67 11.02 1.89
N LEU A 300 3.76 10.78 1.14
CA LEU A 300 5.11 11.28 1.46
C LEU A 300 5.22 12.81 1.44
N ASN A 301 4.24 13.53 0.89
CA ASN A 301 4.20 15.00 0.98
C ASN A 301 3.72 15.52 2.35
N TYR A 302 3.36 14.63 3.29
CA TYR A 302 2.74 14.96 4.58
C TYR A 302 3.45 14.28 5.75
N LEU A 303 4.78 14.22 5.71
CA LEU A 303 5.58 13.52 6.73
C LEU A 303 5.36 14.08 8.14
N ASP A 304 5.09 15.37 8.26
CA ASP A 304 4.73 16.06 9.51
C ASP A 304 3.42 15.57 10.13
N GLN A 305 2.55 14.94 9.34
CA GLN A 305 1.28 14.36 9.78
C GLN A 305 1.39 12.86 10.14
N PHE A 306 2.54 12.23 9.98
CA PHE A 306 2.67 10.78 10.17
C PHE A 306 2.44 10.38 11.62
N GLU A 307 3.14 11.00 12.57
CA GLU A 307 3.00 10.65 13.99
C GLU A 307 1.58 10.89 14.51
N PRO A 308 0.93 12.05 14.30
CA PRO A 308 -0.48 12.24 14.67
C PRO A 308 -1.42 11.25 13.97
N GLY A 309 -1.14 10.92 12.70
CA GLY A 309 -1.92 9.96 11.93
C GLY A 309 -1.83 8.55 12.49
N ILE A 310 -0.60 8.06 12.78
CA ILE A 310 -0.38 6.75 13.39
C ILE A 310 -1.07 6.65 14.75
N ASN A 311 -0.98 7.69 15.59
CA ASN A 311 -1.63 7.72 16.90
C ASN A 311 -3.17 7.61 16.77
N THR A 312 -3.77 8.30 15.80
CA THR A 312 -5.21 8.22 15.54
C THR A 312 -5.61 6.82 15.03
N LEU A 313 -4.86 6.25 14.09
CA LEU A 313 -5.11 4.92 13.56
C LEU A 313 -4.95 3.84 14.64
N ALA A 314 -3.93 3.95 15.49
CA ALA A 314 -3.70 3.04 16.61
C ALA A 314 -4.84 3.10 17.64
N GLN A 315 -5.33 4.29 17.94
CA GLN A 315 -6.49 4.47 18.80
C GLN A 315 -7.73 3.80 18.20
N TRP A 316 -8.05 4.08 16.94
CA TRP A 316 -9.23 3.47 16.28
C TRP A 316 -9.11 1.96 16.16
N LEU A 317 -7.90 1.44 15.95
CA LEU A 317 -7.65 0.01 15.94
C LEU A 317 -7.88 -0.62 17.33
N SER A 318 -7.34 -0.02 18.40
CA SER A 318 -7.51 -0.48 19.77
C SER A 318 -8.97 -0.41 20.26
N GLU A 319 -9.74 0.55 19.77
CA GLU A 319 -11.18 0.70 20.03
C GLU A 319 -12.04 -0.25 19.16
N GLY A 320 -11.45 -1.04 18.29
CA GLY A 320 -12.15 -1.94 17.37
C GLY A 320 -12.93 -1.22 16.26
N LYS A 321 -12.67 0.07 16.04
CA LYS A 321 -13.30 0.88 14.99
C LYS A 321 -12.71 0.59 13.61
N LEU A 322 -11.46 0.14 13.56
CA LEU A 322 -10.80 -0.33 12.34
C LEU A 322 -10.56 -1.83 12.43
N LYS A 323 -10.80 -2.50 11.31
CA LYS A 323 -10.54 -3.92 11.13
C LYS A 323 -9.54 -4.12 10.00
N VAL A 324 -8.52 -4.93 10.25
CA VAL A 324 -7.41 -5.18 9.33
C VAL A 324 -7.42 -6.64 8.89
N LYS A 325 -7.07 -6.88 7.63
CA LYS A 325 -6.71 -8.19 7.12
C LYS A 325 -5.39 -8.12 6.39
N GLU A 326 -4.64 -9.19 6.51
CA GLU A 326 -3.36 -9.38 5.85
C GLU A 326 -3.37 -10.70 5.09
N THR A 327 -2.80 -10.71 3.89
CA THR A 327 -2.46 -11.93 3.15
C THR A 327 -0.98 -12.16 3.36
N VAL A 328 -0.66 -13.18 4.14
CA VAL A 328 0.72 -13.50 4.51
C VAL A 328 1.21 -14.68 3.69
N ALA A 329 2.40 -14.54 3.10
CA ALA A 329 3.13 -15.64 2.50
C ALA A 329 4.37 -15.93 3.37
N ASP A 330 4.62 -17.22 3.66
CA ASP A 330 5.68 -17.65 4.57
C ASP A 330 6.97 -17.97 3.82
N GLY A 331 8.04 -17.33 4.25
CA GLY A 331 9.39 -17.47 3.71
C GLY A 331 9.73 -16.47 2.61
N LEU A 332 10.98 -16.01 2.64
CA LEU A 332 11.50 -15.02 1.70
C LEU A 332 11.37 -15.49 0.23
N GLN A 333 11.50 -16.80 -0.04
CA GLN A 333 11.39 -17.38 -1.38
C GLN A 333 10.03 -17.13 -2.04
N GLU A 334 8.98 -16.87 -1.26
CA GLU A 334 7.64 -16.62 -1.75
C GLU A 334 7.43 -15.16 -2.24
N ALA A 335 8.38 -14.27 -2.01
CA ALA A 335 8.20 -12.83 -2.24
C ALA A 335 7.87 -12.49 -3.70
N GLY A 336 8.54 -13.12 -4.68
CA GLY A 336 8.24 -12.91 -6.11
C GLY A 336 6.84 -13.37 -6.47
N ARG A 337 6.44 -14.58 -6.03
CA ARG A 337 5.10 -15.13 -6.27
C ARG A 337 4.01 -14.28 -5.62
N ALA A 338 4.23 -13.84 -4.39
CA ALA A 338 3.29 -12.97 -3.67
C ALA A 338 3.11 -11.62 -4.38
N PHE A 339 4.19 -11.03 -4.90
CA PHE A 339 4.13 -9.81 -5.70
C PHE A 339 3.28 -10.00 -6.96
N VAL A 340 3.54 -11.05 -7.74
CA VAL A 340 2.78 -11.37 -8.95
C VAL A 340 1.31 -11.63 -8.64
N SER A 341 1.03 -12.42 -7.60
CA SER A 341 -0.33 -12.70 -7.14
C SER A 341 -1.07 -11.43 -6.76
N MET A 342 -0.43 -10.53 -5.99
CA MET A 342 -1.00 -9.25 -5.59
C MET A 342 -1.32 -8.37 -6.81
N MET A 343 -0.41 -8.27 -7.79
CA MET A 343 -0.64 -7.49 -9.01
C MET A 343 -1.84 -7.99 -9.82
N ARG A 344 -2.20 -9.26 -9.70
CA ARG A 344 -3.39 -9.89 -10.29
C ARG A 344 -4.63 -9.84 -9.37
N GLY A 345 -4.50 -9.19 -8.21
CA GLY A 345 -5.57 -9.07 -7.23
C GLY A 345 -5.81 -10.35 -6.42
N GLY A 346 -4.77 -11.13 -6.15
CA GLY A 346 -4.86 -12.35 -5.33
C GLY A 346 -4.94 -12.09 -3.82
N ASN A 347 -4.54 -10.91 -3.36
CA ASN A 347 -4.54 -10.57 -1.94
C ASN A 347 -5.90 -10.06 -1.43
N ILE A 348 -6.14 -10.24 -0.15
CA ILE A 348 -7.19 -9.60 0.65
C ILE A 348 -6.50 -8.78 1.72
N GLY A 349 -6.79 -7.47 1.79
CA GLY A 349 -6.05 -6.56 2.65
C GLY A 349 -4.61 -6.38 2.21
N LYS A 350 -3.69 -6.29 3.17
CA LYS A 350 -2.26 -6.06 2.91
C LYS A 350 -1.53 -7.36 2.55
N GLN A 351 -0.76 -7.34 1.45
CA GLN A 351 0.17 -8.43 1.14
C GLN A 351 1.45 -8.27 1.93
N ILE A 352 1.83 -9.29 2.67
CA ILE A 352 3.01 -9.35 3.53
C ILE A 352 3.78 -10.64 3.27
N ILE A 353 5.09 -10.60 3.41
CA ILE A 353 5.94 -11.78 3.52
C ILE A 353 6.38 -11.90 4.99
N HIS A 354 6.09 -13.01 5.62
CA HIS A 354 6.70 -13.40 6.88
C HIS A 354 8.02 -14.11 6.56
N VAL A 355 9.12 -13.51 6.93
CA VAL A 355 10.47 -13.95 6.53
C VAL A 355 11.08 -14.87 7.58
N SER A 356 10.93 -14.49 8.84
CA SER A 356 11.44 -15.24 10.00
C SER A 356 10.75 -14.79 11.30
N ASP A 357 10.93 -15.58 12.37
CA ASP A 357 10.41 -15.30 13.72
C ASP A 357 11.32 -14.37 14.53
#